data_1c1a6af7d73fe7a9dc4fc73b90ba45b8
#
_entry.id   1c1a6af7d73fe7a9dc4fc73b90ba45b8
#
_cell.length_a   1.000
_cell.length_b   1.000
_cell.length_c   1.000
_cell.angle_alpha   90.00
_cell.angle_beta   90.00
_cell.angle_gamma   90.00
#
_symmetry.space_group_name_H-M   'P 1'
#
loop_
_entity.id
_entity.type
_entity.pdbx_description
1 polymer ?
#
loop_
_entity_poly.entity_id
_entity_poly.type
_entity_poly.pdbx_seq_one_letter_code
_entity_poly.pdbx_strand_id
1 'polypeptide(L)' 'MKFTPTEDEFEKICKPAFEDITSICDEMNFQIKCGNEYIIDFLENIIKSYLNDESIFKKQIEIEPNL' A
#
# COMPACT_ATOMS: atom_id res chain seq x y z
N MET A 1 3.47 -15.20 15.89
CA MET A 1 2.55 -16.04 15.13
C MET A 1 2.09 -15.34 13.88
N LYS A 2 2.05 -16.04 12.76
CA LYS A 2 1.71 -15.43 11.50
C LYS A 2 0.21 -15.56 11.22
N PHE A 3 -0.39 -14.45 10.88
CA PHE A 3 -1.80 -14.44 10.53
C PHE A 3 -2.02 -15.11 9.17
N THR A 4 -3.08 -15.89 9.06
CA THR A 4 -3.48 -16.49 7.80
C THR A 4 -4.97 -16.29 7.64
N PRO A 5 -5.41 -15.62 6.58
CA PRO A 5 -6.85 -15.41 6.39
C PRO A 5 -7.54 -16.71 6.03
N THR A 6 -8.82 -16.77 6.32
CA THR A 6 -9.64 -17.88 5.84
C THR A 6 -9.79 -17.74 4.32
N GLU A 7 -10.26 -18.82 3.70
CA GLU A 7 -10.49 -18.78 2.27
C GLU A 7 -11.51 -17.70 1.89
N ASP A 8 -12.54 -17.58 2.69
CA ASP A 8 -13.57 -16.57 2.44
C ASP A 8 -13.00 -15.16 2.58
N GLU A 9 -12.21 -14.94 3.63
CA GLU A 9 -11.59 -13.64 3.84
C GLU A 9 -10.65 -13.30 2.71
N PHE A 10 -9.89 -14.28 2.23
CA PHE A 10 -8.99 -14.04 1.13
C PHE A 10 -9.74 -13.61 -0.12
N GLU A 11 -10.80 -14.34 -0.46
CA GLU A 11 -11.54 -14.07 -1.68
C GLU A 11 -12.28 -12.73 -1.62
N LYS A 12 -12.83 -12.40 -0.48
CA LYS A 12 -13.70 -11.24 -0.38
C LYS A 12 -12.98 -9.97 0.04
N ILE A 13 -11.83 -10.11 0.68
CA ILE A 13 -11.13 -8.95 1.23
C ILE A 13 -9.73 -8.80 0.66
N CYS A 14 -8.92 -9.86 0.77
CA CYS A 14 -7.51 -9.76 0.35
C CYS A 14 -7.36 -9.64 -1.15
N LYS A 15 -8.08 -10.45 -1.90
CA LYS A 15 -7.96 -10.44 -3.35
C LYS A 15 -8.43 -9.12 -3.96
N PRO A 16 -9.59 -8.59 -3.56
CA PRO A 16 -9.99 -7.27 -4.06
C PRO A 16 -9.00 -6.17 -3.66
N ALA A 17 -8.44 -6.25 -2.46
CA ALA A 17 -7.45 -5.26 -2.03
C ALA A 17 -6.22 -5.32 -2.93
N PHE A 18 -5.76 -6.52 -3.25
CA PHE A 18 -4.62 -6.69 -4.15
C PHE A 18 -4.92 -6.07 -5.52
N GLU A 19 -6.12 -6.34 -6.03
CA GLU A 19 -6.51 -5.81 -7.32
C GLU A 19 -6.61 -4.29 -7.30
N ASP A 20 -7.12 -3.73 -6.22
CA ASP A 20 -7.23 -2.29 -6.08
C ASP A 20 -5.85 -1.64 -6.04
N ILE A 21 -4.94 -2.21 -5.28
CA ILE A 21 -3.58 -1.68 -5.18
C ILE A 21 -2.88 -1.73 -6.53
N THR A 22 -3.05 -2.84 -7.24
CA THR A 22 -2.46 -2.98 -8.58
C THR A 22 -3.04 -1.94 -9.53
N SER A 23 -4.34 -1.73 -9.45
CA SER A 23 -5.01 -0.77 -10.32
C SER A 23 -4.51 0.65 -10.04
N ILE A 24 -4.32 0.99 -8.77
CA ILE A 24 -3.81 2.30 -8.40
C ILE A 24 -2.40 2.50 -8.92
N CYS A 25 -1.56 1.48 -8.81
CA CYS A 25 -0.20 1.56 -9.31
C CYS A 25 -0.18 1.72 -10.83
N ASP A 26 -1.06 1.00 -11.52
CA ASP A 26 -1.15 1.13 -12.98
C ASP A 26 -1.58 2.53 -13.37
N GLU A 27 -2.52 3.09 -12.64
CA GLU A 27 -3.00 4.43 -12.90
C GLU A 27 -1.87 5.45 -12.70
N MET A 28 -1.11 5.28 -11.63
CA MET A 28 0.03 6.15 -11.37
C MET A 28 1.03 6.08 -12.52
N ASN A 29 1.33 4.88 -12.96
CA ASN A 29 2.27 4.71 -14.06
C ASN A 29 1.74 5.35 -15.34
N PHE A 30 0.43 5.26 -15.55
CA PHE A 30 -0.17 5.86 -16.74
C PHE A 30 -0.08 7.38 -16.70
N GLN A 31 -0.32 7.96 -15.55
CA GLN A 31 -0.36 9.42 -15.43
C GLN A 31 1.02 10.06 -15.48
N ILE A 32 1.99 9.49 -14.78
CA ILE A 32 3.31 10.11 -14.70
C ILE A 32 4.41 9.31 -15.39
N LYS A 33 4.06 8.17 -15.96
CA LYS A 33 4.98 7.33 -16.72
C LYS A 33 6.24 7.01 -15.93
N CYS A 34 6.05 6.62 -14.69
CA CYS A 34 7.16 6.41 -13.77
C CYS A 34 7.90 5.09 -13.99
N GLY A 35 7.24 4.11 -14.62
CA GLY A 35 7.87 2.82 -14.85
C GLY A 35 7.80 1.90 -13.64
N ASN A 36 8.15 0.65 -13.89
CA ASN A 36 8.05 -0.37 -12.86
C ASN A 36 9.03 -0.14 -11.72
N GLU A 37 10.21 0.38 -12.01
CA GLU A 37 11.21 0.61 -10.97
C GLU A 37 10.71 1.59 -9.91
N TYR A 38 10.06 2.65 -10.35
CA TYR A 38 9.53 3.60 -9.38
C TYR A 38 8.37 3.00 -8.59
N ILE A 39 7.55 2.20 -9.25
CA ILE A 39 6.45 1.54 -8.55
C ILE A 39 6.99 0.61 -7.47
N ILE A 40 8.05 -0.12 -7.77
CA ILE A 40 8.67 -0.99 -6.77
C ILE A 40 9.18 -0.17 -5.59
N ASP A 41 9.86 0.94 -5.85
CA ASP A 41 10.35 1.80 -4.77
C ASP A 41 9.19 2.34 -3.95
N PHE A 42 8.14 2.74 -4.62
CA PHE A 42 6.96 3.26 -3.95
C PHE A 42 6.37 2.23 -3.00
N LEU A 43 6.22 1.01 -3.48
CA LEU A 43 5.66 -0.06 -2.65
C LEU A 43 6.62 -0.44 -1.52
N GLU A 44 7.93 -0.40 -1.78
CA GLU A 44 8.90 -0.68 -0.73
C GLU A 44 8.83 0.33 0.39
N ASN A 45 8.57 1.58 0.07
CA ASN A 45 8.41 2.60 1.10
C ASN A 45 7.19 2.32 1.97
N ILE A 46 6.13 1.83 1.36
CA ILE A 46 4.95 1.43 2.12
C ILE A 46 5.29 0.26 3.04
N ILE A 47 6.02 -0.72 2.51
CA ILE A 47 6.44 -1.86 3.31
C ILE A 47 7.29 -1.41 4.49
N LYS A 48 8.21 -0.49 4.26
CA LYS A 48 9.07 0.01 5.33
C LYS A 48 8.26 0.71 6.42
N SER A 49 7.20 1.41 6.04
CA SER A 49 6.34 2.04 7.02
C SER A 49 5.75 1.02 7.98
N TYR A 50 5.33 -0.13 7.46
CA TYR A 50 4.79 -1.17 8.31
C TYR A 50 5.85 -1.86 9.14
N LEU A 51 7.05 -2.03 8.56
CA LEU A 51 8.14 -2.63 9.30
C LEU A 51 8.53 -1.78 10.51
N ASN A 52 8.43 -0.47 10.39
CA ASN A 52 8.76 0.44 11.47
C ASN A 52 7.55 0.78 12.32
N ASP A 53 6.47 0.03 12.15
CA ASP A 53 5.24 0.23 12.90
C ASP A 53 4.66 1.62 12.69
N GLU A 54 4.88 2.16 11.48
CA GLU A 54 4.34 3.44 11.07
C GLU A 54 3.62 3.27 9.75
N SER A 55 2.36 3.67 9.70
CA SER A 55 1.65 3.68 8.45
C SER A 55 1.71 5.08 7.86
N ILE A 56 1.53 5.16 6.55
CA ILE A 56 1.50 6.45 5.87
C ILE A 56 0.37 7.31 6.43
N PHE A 57 -0.76 6.67 6.71
CA PHE A 57 -1.90 7.37 7.27
C PHE A 57 -1.57 7.98 8.63
N LYS A 58 -0.90 7.19 9.48
CA LYS A 58 -0.51 7.66 10.79
C LYS A 58 0.47 8.82 10.69
N LYS A 59 1.36 8.74 9.73
CA LYS A 59 2.34 9.79 9.51
C LYS A 59 1.67 11.09 9.12
N GLN A 60 0.66 11.01 8.29
CA GLN A 60 -0.08 12.21 7.86
C GLN A 60 -0.79 12.85 9.03
N ILE A 61 -1.34 12.04 9.92
CA ILE A 61 -2.02 12.55 11.08
C ILE A 61 -1.05 13.30 11.99
N GLU A 62 0.16 12.78 12.12
CA GLU A 62 1.16 13.42 12.97
C GLU A 62 1.61 14.77 12.42
N ILE A 63 1.60 14.90 11.10
CA ILE A 63 2.05 16.14 10.49
C ILE A 63 1.01 17.24 10.62
N GLU A 64 -0.25 16.89 10.46
CA GLU A 64 -1.32 17.88 10.46
C GLU A 64 -1.49 18.65 11.75
N PRO A 65 -1.40 18.01 12.89
CA PRO A 65 -1.66 18.74 14.14
C PRO A 65 -0.70 19.90 14.39
N ASN A 66 0.36 19.94 13.65
CA ASN A 66 1.31 21.05 13.80
C ASN A 66 0.82 22.33 13.19
N LEU A 67 -0.28 22.27 12.51
CA LEU A 67 -0.87 23.47 11.90
C LEU A 67 -1.75 24.25 12.88
#